data_154a872f3ad31523d46129ed36128cfc
#
_entry.id   154a872f3ad31523d46129ed36128cfc
#
_cell.length_a   1.000
_cell.length_b   1.000
_cell.length_c   1.000
_cell.angle_alpha   90.00
_cell.angle_beta   90.00
_cell.angle_gamma   90.00
#
_symmetry.space_group_name_H-M   'P 1'
#
loop_
_entity.id
_entity.type
_entity.pdbx_description
1 polymer ?
#
loop_
_entity_poly.entity_id
_entity_poly.type
_entity_poly.pdbx_seq_one_letter_code
_entity_poly.pdbx_strand_id
1 'polypeptide(L)'
;NRAFVHRVQTGLPWGLLKWAMSLDGRTALPNGESQWISAHPARDWVHQLRAGCDAVIVGGGTVRADNPLLTSRGRRSPEPLRVVLSRSLDLPSQAQLWDTSLAPTLLAHGPGCADRPGPEGPETLELLASEPLDLLHALAARGCNRVLWECGPALAAAALQQGCVQELAVVIAPKLLGGDLARTPLGDLGFTAMDEVMALSGLNAQRLGSDLLLQQRLI
;
A
#
# COMPACT_ATOMS: atom_id res chain seq x y z
N ASN A 1 -5.07 -19.37 -8.64
CA ASN A 1 -4.40 -19.64 -7.34
C ASN A 1 -2.90 -19.21 -7.32
N ARG A 2 -2.58 -18.13 -8.03
CA ARG A 2 -1.19 -17.68 -8.27
C ARG A 2 -0.50 -17.23 -6.98
N ALA A 3 -1.19 -16.47 -6.13
CA ALA A 3 -0.65 -15.98 -4.87
C ALA A 3 -0.27 -17.14 -3.92
N PHE A 4 -1.08 -18.18 -3.86
CA PHE A 4 -0.78 -19.38 -3.10
C PHE A 4 0.48 -20.09 -3.64
N VAL A 5 0.57 -20.28 -4.96
CA VAL A 5 1.74 -20.91 -5.59
C VAL A 5 3.01 -20.09 -5.31
N HIS A 6 2.95 -18.77 -5.45
CA HIS A 6 4.09 -17.90 -5.12
C HIS A 6 4.54 -18.09 -3.67
N ARG A 7 3.58 -18.07 -2.71
CA ARG A 7 3.92 -18.27 -1.31
C ARG A 7 4.55 -19.64 -1.03
N VAL A 8 4.06 -20.69 -1.67
CA VAL A 8 4.66 -22.04 -1.52
C VAL A 8 6.08 -22.08 -2.07
N GLN A 9 6.35 -21.39 -3.17
CA GLN A 9 7.66 -21.37 -3.82
C GLN A 9 8.68 -20.46 -3.14
N THR A 10 8.24 -19.32 -2.61
CA THR A 10 9.12 -18.26 -2.09
C THR A 10 9.08 -18.12 -0.57
N GLY A 11 8.06 -18.64 0.08
CA GLY A 11 7.78 -18.38 1.48
C GLY A 11 7.12 -17.02 1.76
N LEU A 12 6.87 -16.19 0.74
CA LEU A 12 6.36 -14.81 0.88
C LEU A 12 4.98 -14.65 0.24
N PRO A 13 4.11 -13.75 0.77
CA PRO A 13 2.87 -13.39 0.11
C PRO A 13 3.12 -12.70 -1.23
N TRP A 14 2.19 -12.85 -2.17
CA TRP A 14 2.15 -12.07 -3.40
C TRP A 14 1.83 -10.61 -3.08
N GLY A 15 2.75 -9.71 -3.36
CA GLY A 15 2.58 -8.27 -3.17
C GLY A 15 2.01 -7.59 -4.41
N LEU A 16 0.91 -6.87 -4.23
CA LEU A 16 0.33 -5.98 -5.22
C LEU A 16 0.50 -4.55 -4.74
N LEU A 17 1.16 -3.69 -5.51
CA LEU A 17 1.31 -2.27 -5.20
C LEU A 17 0.32 -1.47 -6.03
N LYS A 18 -0.50 -0.66 -5.33
CA LYS A 18 -1.52 0.17 -5.97
C LYS A 18 -1.35 1.63 -5.58
N TRP A 19 -1.44 2.51 -6.57
CA TRP A 19 -1.62 3.95 -6.33
C TRP A 19 -2.62 4.56 -7.31
N ALA A 20 -3.09 5.77 -6.99
CA ALA A 20 -3.84 6.61 -7.90
C ALA A 20 -3.07 7.92 -8.10
N MET A 21 -3.02 8.42 -9.33
CA MET A 21 -2.33 9.66 -9.67
C MET A 21 -3.10 10.46 -10.72
N SER A 22 -2.78 11.73 -10.83
CA SER A 22 -3.19 12.58 -11.94
C SER A 22 -2.48 12.20 -13.25
N LEU A 23 -2.92 12.73 -14.37
CA LEU A 23 -2.30 12.51 -15.68
C LEU A 23 -0.83 12.99 -15.72
N ASP A 24 -0.50 14.02 -14.96
CA ASP A 24 0.86 14.55 -14.78
C ASP A 24 1.64 13.88 -13.62
N GLY A 25 1.18 12.71 -13.14
CA GLY A 25 1.93 11.86 -12.23
C GLY A 25 1.94 12.31 -10.76
N ARG A 26 0.94 13.06 -10.28
CA ARG A 26 0.87 13.55 -8.90
C ARG A 26 -0.14 12.79 -8.07
N THR A 27 0.18 12.52 -6.81
CA THR A 27 -0.68 11.80 -5.85
C THR A 27 -1.29 12.70 -4.78
N ALA A 28 -0.88 13.95 -4.71
CA ALA A 28 -1.42 14.99 -3.83
C ALA A 28 -1.00 16.36 -4.35
N LEU A 29 -1.72 17.41 -3.93
CA LEU A 29 -1.30 18.79 -4.08
C LEU A 29 -0.07 19.10 -3.19
N PRO A 30 0.65 20.22 -3.42
CA PRO A 30 1.78 20.63 -2.57
C PRO A 30 1.44 20.78 -1.09
N ASN A 31 0.19 21.15 -0.76
CA ASN A 31 -0.32 21.25 0.61
C ASN A 31 -0.66 19.88 1.24
N GLY A 32 -0.55 18.78 0.46
CA GLY A 32 -0.83 17.43 0.92
C GLY A 32 -2.27 16.94 0.66
N GLU A 33 -3.16 17.80 0.17
CA GLU A 33 -4.53 17.39 -0.17
C GLU A 33 -4.53 16.38 -1.31
N SER A 34 -5.13 15.18 -1.09
CA SER A 34 -5.14 14.05 -2.00
C SER A 34 -6.54 13.57 -2.40
N GLN A 35 -7.57 14.04 -1.72
CA GLN A 35 -8.94 13.55 -1.89
C GLN A 35 -9.80 14.53 -2.72
N TRP A 36 -10.39 14.12 -3.85
CA TRP A 36 -10.29 12.78 -4.45
C TRP A 36 -9.59 12.90 -5.81
N ILE A 37 -8.48 12.20 -5.98
CA ILE A 37 -7.81 12.14 -7.29
C ILE A 37 -8.68 11.33 -8.25
N SER A 38 -8.97 10.07 -7.92
CA SER A 38 -9.73 9.16 -8.76
C SER A 38 -11.25 9.29 -8.59
N ALA A 39 -11.99 8.92 -9.63
CA ALA A 39 -13.44 8.92 -9.67
C ALA A 39 -14.05 7.75 -8.86
N HIS A 40 -15.37 7.79 -8.64
CA HIS A 40 -16.08 6.77 -7.85
C HIS A 40 -15.90 5.34 -8.39
N PRO A 41 -16.01 5.06 -9.71
CA PRO A 41 -15.82 3.69 -10.21
C PRO A 41 -14.44 3.09 -9.89
N ALA A 42 -13.38 3.92 -9.95
CA ALA A 42 -12.03 3.47 -9.58
C ALA A 42 -11.91 3.20 -8.07
N ARG A 43 -12.52 4.03 -7.22
CA ARG A 43 -12.55 3.78 -5.77
C ARG A 43 -13.35 2.52 -5.42
N ASP A 44 -14.44 2.26 -6.15
CA ASP A 44 -15.23 1.04 -5.99
C ASP A 44 -14.43 -0.21 -6.37
N TRP A 45 -13.67 -0.13 -7.46
CA TRP A 45 -12.75 -1.18 -7.86
C TRP A 45 -11.66 -1.44 -6.78
N VAL A 46 -11.14 -0.39 -6.11
CA VAL A 46 -10.18 -0.55 -5.00
C VAL A 46 -10.79 -1.31 -3.83
N HIS A 47 -12.08 -1.11 -3.52
CA HIS A 47 -12.74 -1.91 -2.48
C HIS A 47 -12.85 -3.40 -2.86
N GLN A 48 -13.08 -3.72 -4.13
CA GLN A 48 -13.02 -5.09 -4.63
C GLN A 48 -11.60 -5.66 -4.58
N LEU A 49 -10.59 -4.84 -4.90
CA LEU A 49 -9.19 -5.23 -4.82
C LEU A 49 -8.79 -5.60 -3.39
N ARG A 50 -9.17 -4.78 -2.40
CA ARG A 50 -8.96 -5.07 -0.98
C ARG A 50 -9.62 -6.38 -0.57
N ALA A 51 -10.86 -6.62 -0.99
CA ALA A 51 -11.57 -7.86 -0.72
C ALA A 51 -10.83 -9.12 -1.24
N GLY A 52 -10.03 -8.98 -2.29
CA GLY A 52 -9.21 -10.04 -2.87
C GLY A 52 -7.85 -10.24 -2.20
N CYS A 53 -7.53 -9.48 -1.13
CA CYS A 53 -6.25 -9.55 -0.42
C CYS A 53 -6.46 -9.99 1.03
N ASP A 54 -5.44 -10.62 1.62
CA ASP A 54 -5.47 -11.05 3.03
C ASP A 54 -5.06 -9.91 3.96
N ALA A 55 -4.21 -9.00 3.48
CA ALA A 55 -3.82 -7.81 4.20
C ALA A 55 -3.72 -6.58 3.28
N VAL A 56 -3.98 -5.39 3.87
CA VAL A 56 -3.81 -4.07 3.22
C VAL A 56 -2.80 -3.28 4.06
N ILE A 57 -1.71 -2.87 3.43
CA ILE A 57 -0.54 -2.30 4.10
C ILE A 57 -0.39 -0.81 3.78
N VAL A 58 -0.22 0.00 4.81
CA VAL A 58 0.12 1.43 4.71
C VAL A 58 1.33 1.77 5.57
N GLY A 59 1.97 2.90 5.29
CA GLY A 59 2.98 3.48 6.16
C GLY A 59 2.41 4.50 7.15
N GLY A 60 3.11 4.78 8.24
CA GLY A 60 2.70 5.80 9.22
C GLY A 60 2.46 7.18 8.59
N GLY A 61 3.20 7.55 7.54
CA GLY A 61 2.97 8.79 6.79
C GLY A 61 1.59 8.87 6.15
N THR A 62 1.08 7.76 5.60
CA THR A 62 -0.27 7.69 5.04
C THR A 62 -1.35 7.80 6.13
N VAL A 63 -1.11 7.19 7.31
CA VAL A 63 -2.02 7.33 8.45
C VAL A 63 -2.16 8.78 8.88
N ARG A 64 -1.03 9.51 9.00
CA ARG A 64 -1.03 10.93 9.39
C ARG A 64 -1.68 11.84 8.35
N ALA A 65 -1.46 11.56 7.07
CA ALA A 65 -1.92 12.44 5.98
C ALA A 65 -3.40 12.22 5.64
N ASP A 66 -3.84 10.97 5.57
CA ASP A 66 -5.11 10.62 4.92
C ASP A 66 -6.14 10.03 5.89
N ASN A 67 -5.73 9.63 7.11
CA ASN A 67 -6.59 8.94 8.10
C ASN A 67 -7.49 7.87 7.43
N PRO A 68 -6.90 6.87 6.72
CA PRO A 68 -7.65 5.98 5.87
C PRO A 68 -8.41 4.92 6.69
N LEU A 69 -9.54 4.43 6.15
CA LEU A 69 -10.29 3.33 6.76
C LEU A 69 -9.78 1.94 6.33
N LEU A 70 -9.34 1.78 5.09
CA LEU A 70 -8.76 0.58 4.47
C LEU A 70 -9.64 -0.69 4.47
N THR A 71 -10.93 -0.59 4.68
CA THR A 71 -11.85 -1.73 4.59
C THR A 71 -12.20 -2.05 3.14
N SER A 72 -12.69 -3.25 2.89
CA SER A 72 -13.32 -3.66 1.62
C SER A 72 -14.75 -3.13 1.47
N ARG A 73 -15.26 -2.39 2.46
CA ARG A 73 -16.64 -1.92 2.52
C ARG A 73 -17.66 -3.08 2.49
N GLY A 74 -17.40 -4.14 3.26
CA GLY A 74 -18.29 -5.30 3.37
C GLY A 74 -18.30 -6.25 2.18
N ARG A 75 -17.35 -6.09 1.22
CA ARG A 75 -17.22 -7.01 0.07
C ARG A 75 -16.55 -8.33 0.43
N ARG A 76 -15.95 -8.39 1.62
CA ARG A 76 -15.39 -9.62 2.21
C ARG A 76 -15.72 -9.66 3.71
N SER A 77 -15.98 -10.85 4.22
CA SER A 77 -16.11 -11.14 5.65
C SER A 77 -15.31 -12.41 5.97
N PRO A 78 -14.40 -12.38 6.97
CA PRO A 78 -13.95 -11.17 7.68
C PRO A 78 -13.22 -10.18 6.76
N GLU A 79 -13.21 -8.91 7.13
CA GLU A 79 -12.44 -7.86 6.43
C GLU A 79 -10.94 -8.22 6.39
N PRO A 80 -10.19 -7.76 5.37
CA PRO A 80 -8.74 -7.94 5.34
C PRO A 80 -8.04 -7.34 6.56
N LEU A 81 -6.93 -7.94 6.97
CA LEU A 81 -6.06 -7.38 8.00
C LEU A 81 -5.52 -6.01 7.53
N ARG A 82 -5.78 -4.95 8.31
CA ARG A 82 -5.17 -3.64 8.05
C ARG A 82 -3.81 -3.60 8.75
N VAL A 83 -2.77 -3.24 8.02
CA VAL A 83 -1.40 -3.25 8.53
C VAL A 83 -0.79 -1.86 8.42
N VAL A 84 -0.29 -1.34 9.53
CA VAL A 84 0.48 -0.10 9.56
C VAL A 84 1.94 -0.43 9.83
N LEU A 85 2.83 -0.12 8.87
CA LEU A 85 4.28 -0.21 9.08
C LEU A 85 4.82 1.16 9.50
N SER A 86 5.36 1.25 10.71
CA SER A 86 5.86 2.50 11.29
C SER A 86 7.20 2.31 11.98
N ARG A 87 8.24 3.03 11.54
CA ARG A 87 9.57 2.94 12.15
C ARG A 87 9.61 3.47 13.59
N SER A 88 8.85 4.52 13.87
CA SER A 88 8.97 5.30 15.11
C SER A 88 7.75 5.27 16.00
N LEU A 89 6.65 4.63 15.58
CA LEU A 89 5.33 4.71 16.24
C LEU A 89 4.82 6.16 16.43
N ASP A 90 5.42 7.13 15.73
CA ASP A 90 4.90 8.50 15.69
C ASP A 90 3.61 8.51 14.85
N LEU A 91 2.50 8.19 15.52
CA LEU A 91 1.18 8.02 14.92
C LEU A 91 0.15 8.85 15.68
N PRO A 92 -0.92 9.32 15.03
CA PRO A 92 -1.97 10.03 15.72
C PRO A 92 -2.63 9.14 16.77
N SER A 93 -2.94 9.68 17.94
CA SER A 93 -3.64 8.95 19.00
C SER A 93 -5.04 8.51 18.58
N GLN A 94 -5.64 9.21 17.62
CA GLN A 94 -6.94 8.87 17.04
C GLN A 94 -6.82 8.72 15.53
N ALA A 95 -7.22 7.56 15.02
CA ALA A 95 -7.36 7.29 13.59
C ALA A 95 -8.44 6.25 13.35
N GLN A 96 -9.05 6.27 12.17
CA GLN A 96 -10.07 5.29 11.78
C GLN A 96 -9.54 3.85 11.82
N LEU A 97 -8.22 3.68 11.66
CA LEU A 97 -7.55 2.37 11.72
C LEU A 97 -7.55 1.75 13.13
N TRP A 98 -7.70 2.56 14.18
CA TRP A 98 -7.68 2.05 15.56
C TRP A 98 -9.02 1.44 15.98
N ASP A 99 -10.10 1.70 15.27
CA ASP A 99 -11.37 1.00 15.48
C ASP A 99 -11.30 -0.42 14.92
N THR A 100 -10.89 -1.36 15.79
CA THR A 100 -10.75 -2.79 15.44
C THR A 100 -12.07 -3.53 15.34
N SER A 101 -13.19 -2.91 15.71
CA SER A 101 -14.53 -3.48 15.51
C SER A 101 -14.91 -3.54 14.04
N LEU A 102 -14.35 -2.64 13.21
CA LEU A 102 -14.60 -2.58 11.77
C LEU A 102 -13.75 -3.58 10.98
N ALA A 103 -12.49 -3.77 11.39
CA ALA A 103 -11.57 -4.74 10.79
C ALA A 103 -10.36 -4.95 11.71
N PRO A 104 -9.73 -6.14 11.69
CA PRO A 104 -8.51 -6.37 12.46
C PRO A 104 -7.39 -5.43 12.00
N THR A 105 -6.59 -4.93 12.95
CA THR A 105 -5.48 -4.01 12.67
C THR A 105 -4.20 -4.49 13.35
N LEU A 106 -3.11 -4.52 12.59
CA LEU A 106 -1.76 -4.83 13.05
C LEU A 106 -0.88 -3.59 12.90
N LEU A 107 -0.24 -3.20 13.98
CA LEU A 107 0.76 -2.14 14.01
C LEU A 107 2.14 -2.77 14.08
N ALA A 108 2.84 -2.81 12.97
CA ALA A 108 4.19 -3.36 12.85
C ALA A 108 5.23 -2.23 12.98
N HIS A 109 6.25 -2.44 13.82
CA HIS A 109 7.28 -1.46 14.10
C HIS A 109 8.66 -2.10 14.24
N GLY A 110 9.72 -1.30 14.15
CA GLY A 110 11.09 -1.74 14.37
C GLY A 110 11.45 -1.83 15.85
N PRO A 111 12.65 -2.31 16.14
CA PRO A 111 13.15 -2.46 17.50
C PRO A 111 13.28 -1.09 18.21
N GLY A 112 13.18 -1.12 19.55
CA GLY A 112 13.32 0.06 20.38
C GLY A 112 12.09 0.98 20.44
N CYS A 113 10.94 0.50 19.99
CA CYS A 113 9.68 1.21 20.11
C CYS A 113 8.74 0.61 21.17
N ALA A 114 9.11 -0.49 21.82
CA ALA A 114 8.27 -1.23 22.76
C ALA A 114 7.76 -0.36 23.93
N ASP A 115 8.57 0.59 24.40
CA ASP A 115 8.22 1.49 25.51
C ASP A 115 7.44 2.74 25.05
N ARG A 116 7.17 2.89 23.77
CA ARG A 116 6.38 4.02 23.26
C ARG A 116 4.90 3.68 23.33
N PRO A 117 4.06 4.57 23.88
CA PRO A 117 2.63 4.34 23.88
C PRO A 117 2.12 4.31 22.44
N GLY A 118 1.73 3.14 21.98
CA GLY A 118 1.00 2.97 20.73
C GLY A 118 -0.49 3.36 20.91
N PRO A 119 -1.24 3.50 19.83
CA PRO A 119 -2.69 3.67 19.91
C PRO A 119 -3.34 2.44 20.53
N GLU A 120 -4.39 2.63 21.30
CA GLU A 120 -5.20 1.54 21.83
C GLU A 120 -6.01 0.85 20.72
N GLY A 121 -6.19 -0.46 20.84
CA GLY A 121 -7.00 -1.28 19.94
C GLY A 121 -6.22 -2.20 19.02
N PRO A 122 -5.25 -1.73 18.20
CA PRO A 122 -4.48 -2.59 17.29
C PRO A 122 -3.61 -3.60 18.04
N GLU A 123 -3.46 -4.79 17.44
CA GLU A 123 -2.36 -5.69 17.78
C GLU A 123 -1.02 -5.05 17.40
N THR A 124 0.00 -5.18 18.22
CA THR A 124 1.36 -4.68 17.94
C THR A 124 2.31 -5.82 17.63
N LEU A 125 3.25 -5.58 16.72
CA LEU A 125 4.29 -6.53 16.34
C LEU A 125 5.63 -5.81 16.17
N GLU A 126 6.61 -6.18 16.98
CA GLU A 126 7.98 -5.75 16.76
C GLU A 126 8.65 -6.62 15.69
N LEU A 127 9.21 -5.97 14.68
CA LEU A 127 9.98 -6.60 13.60
C LEU A 127 11.48 -6.47 13.88
N LEU A 128 12.30 -7.30 13.24
CA LEU A 128 13.77 -7.22 13.31
C LEU A 128 14.27 -5.88 12.78
N ALA A 129 13.68 -5.41 11.69
CA ALA A 129 13.79 -4.05 11.19
C ALA A 129 12.42 -3.59 10.70
N SER A 130 12.19 -2.27 10.56
CA SER A 130 10.92 -1.73 10.03
C SER A 130 10.90 -1.78 8.50
N GLU A 131 11.26 -2.94 7.92
CA GLU A 131 11.44 -3.10 6.49
C GLU A 131 10.29 -3.91 5.84
N PRO A 132 9.97 -3.66 4.55
CA PRO A 132 8.94 -4.39 3.83
C PRO A 132 9.10 -5.91 3.86
N LEU A 133 10.31 -6.41 3.69
CA LEU A 133 10.59 -7.83 3.64
C LEU A 133 10.32 -8.52 4.99
N ASP A 134 10.74 -7.92 6.10
CA ASP A 134 10.46 -8.45 7.44
C ASP A 134 8.96 -8.53 7.71
N LEU A 135 8.22 -7.50 7.29
CA LEU A 135 6.77 -7.51 7.40
C LEU A 135 6.14 -8.64 6.57
N LEU A 136 6.62 -8.87 5.34
CA LEU A 136 6.09 -9.97 4.51
C LEU A 136 6.36 -11.35 5.14
N HIS A 137 7.53 -11.57 5.75
CA HIS A 137 7.79 -12.81 6.50
C HIS A 137 6.80 -12.99 7.65
N ALA A 138 6.54 -11.94 8.43
CA ALA A 138 5.57 -11.98 9.52
C ALA A 138 4.13 -12.24 9.02
N LEU A 139 3.73 -11.66 7.90
CA LEU A 139 2.43 -11.89 7.29
C LEU A 139 2.31 -13.29 6.67
N ALA A 140 3.40 -13.83 6.10
CA ALA A 140 3.45 -15.22 5.63
C ALA A 140 3.24 -16.22 6.78
N ALA A 141 3.87 -15.99 7.94
CA ALA A 141 3.69 -16.80 9.14
C ALA A 141 2.24 -16.76 9.65
N ARG A 142 1.51 -15.67 9.41
CA ARG A 142 0.08 -15.51 9.70
C ARG A 142 -0.85 -16.13 8.65
N GLY A 143 -0.30 -16.73 7.60
CA GLY A 143 -1.09 -17.40 6.56
C GLY A 143 -1.50 -16.51 5.39
N CYS A 144 -1.07 -15.25 5.33
CA CYS A 144 -1.38 -14.38 4.20
C CYS A 144 -0.76 -14.91 2.90
N ASN A 145 -1.56 -14.98 1.84
CA ASN A 145 -1.10 -15.34 0.50
C ASN A 145 -0.96 -14.12 -0.42
N ARG A 146 -1.81 -13.12 -0.25
CA ARG A 146 -1.84 -11.90 -1.07
C ARG A 146 -1.96 -10.66 -0.20
N VAL A 147 -1.07 -9.70 -0.42
CA VAL A 147 -1.07 -8.42 0.28
C VAL A 147 -1.19 -7.26 -0.69
N LEU A 148 -1.83 -6.19 -0.26
CA LEU A 148 -2.00 -4.96 -1.02
C LEU A 148 -1.21 -3.83 -0.35
N TRP A 149 -0.25 -3.25 -1.06
CA TRP A 149 0.45 -2.04 -0.67
C TRP A 149 -0.34 -0.82 -1.15
N GLU A 150 -0.98 -0.10 -0.24
CA GLU A 150 -1.61 1.20 -0.48
C GLU A 150 -0.87 2.28 0.32
N CYS A 151 0.38 2.52 -0.01
CA CYS A 151 1.31 3.27 0.82
C CYS A 151 1.90 4.50 0.11
N GLY A 152 2.52 5.37 0.89
CA GLY A 152 3.20 6.55 0.35
C GLY A 152 4.52 6.20 -0.36
N PRO A 153 5.12 7.19 -1.06
CA PRO A 153 6.20 6.97 -2.01
C PRO A 153 7.45 6.27 -1.43
N ALA A 154 7.85 6.63 -0.22
CA ALA A 154 9.03 6.03 0.40
C ALA A 154 8.86 4.52 0.68
N LEU A 155 7.70 4.12 1.22
CA LEU A 155 7.43 2.72 1.49
C LEU A 155 7.19 1.94 0.20
N ALA A 156 6.58 2.55 -0.81
CA ALA A 156 6.39 1.95 -2.13
C ALA A 156 7.74 1.67 -2.82
N ALA A 157 8.68 2.62 -2.78
CA ALA A 157 10.04 2.44 -3.31
C ALA A 157 10.77 1.31 -2.57
N ALA A 158 10.77 1.31 -1.24
CA ALA A 158 11.39 0.26 -0.43
C ALA A 158 10.81 -1.13 -0.71
N ALA A 159 9.49 -1.24 -0.87
CA ALA A 159 8.82 -2.50 -1.21
C ALA A 159 9.23 -3.04 -2.59
N LEU A 160 9.39 -2.15 -3.59
CA LEU A 160 9.89 -2.51 -4.92
C LEU A 160 11.36 -2.95 -4.88
N GLN A 161 12.22 -2.18 -4.23
CA GLN A 161 13.65 -2.48 -4.11
C GLN A 161 13.93 -3.81 -3.42
N GLN A 162 13.09 -4.20 -2.46
CA GLN A 162 13.23 -5.46 -1.71
C GLN A 162 12.49 -6.65 -2.36
N GLY A 163 11.96 -6.49 -3.59
CA GLY A 163 11.24 -7.57 -4.29
C GLY A 163 9.90 -7.95 -3.65
N CYS A 164 9.34 -7.08 -2.82
CA CYS A 164 8.07 -7.31 -2.11
C CYS A 164 6.82 -7.02 -2.97
N VAL A 165 7.01 -6.71 -4.26
CA VAL A 165 5.94 -6.37 -5.20
C VAL A 165 6.06 -7.24 -6.45
N GLN A 166 5.00 -7.98 -6.78
CA GLN A 166 4.90 -8.83 -7.96
C GLN A 166 3.92 -8.30 -9.00
N GLU A 167 3.07 -7.35 -8.59
CA GLU A 167 2.04 -6.79 -9.47
C GLU A 167 1.84 -5.31 -9.16
N LEU A 168 1.65 -4.51 -10.21
CA LEU A 168 1.30 -3.10 -10.13
C LEU A 168 -0.15 -2.88 -10.58
N ALA A 169 -0.82 -1.94 -9.91
CA ALA A 169 -2.13 -1.44 -10.29
C ALA A 169 -2.16 0.09 -10.16
N VAL A 170 -2.13 0.77 -11.28
CA VAL A 170 -2.02 2.23 -11.35
C VAL A 170 -3.31 2.82 -11.89
N VAL A 171 -3.98 3.65 -11.11
CA VAL A 171 -5.14 4.42 -11.56
C VAL A 171 -4.67 5.82 -11.97
N ILE A 172 -4.93 6.18 -13.23
CA ILE A 172 -4.63 7.51 -13.77
C ILE A 172 -5.94 8.27 -13.94
N ALA A 173 -6.10 9.35 -13.20
CA ALA A 173 -7.23 10.25 -13.33
C ALA A 173 -6.94 11.30 -14.42
N PRO A 174 -7.96 11.71 -15.21
CA PRO A 174 -7.81 12.76 -16.23
C PRO A 174 -7.79 14.15 -15.59
N LYS A 175 -6.81 14.39 -14.72
CA LYS A 175 -6.60 15.64 -13.99
C LYS A 175 -5.16 16.08 -14.12
N LEU A 176 -4.92 17.39 -14.02
CA LEU A 176 -3.59 17.97 -13.90
C LEU A 176 -3.50 18.66 -12.54
N LEU A 177 -2.55 18.28 -11.73
CA LEU A 177 -2.32 18.86 -10.40
C LEU A 177 -1.18 19.88 -10.42
N GLY A 178 -0.11 19.61 -11.18
CA GLY A 178 1.08 20.46 -11.21
C GLY A 178 1.82 20.53 -9.89
N GLY A 179 2.72 21.53 -9.76
CA GLY A 179 3.48 21.82 -8.55
C GLY A 179 4.77 21.01 -8.41
N ASP A 180 5.91 21.69 -8.28
CA ASP A 180 7.23 21.05 -8.18
C ASP A 180 7.36 20.21 -6.89
N LEU A 181 6.71 20.63 -5.80
CA LEU A 181 6.70 19.94 -4.52
C LEU A 181 5.53 18.96 -4.37
N ALA A 182 4.70 18.79 -5.40
CA ALA A 182 3.59 17.83 -5.36
C ALA A 182 4.12 16.41 -5.31
N ARG A 183 3.47 15.57 -4.50
CA ARG A 183 3.91 14.19 -4.27
C ARG A 183 3.81 13.33 -5.52
N THR A 184 4.83 12.51 -5.76
CA THR A 184 4.85 11.44 -6.74
C THR A 184 4.46 10.10 -6.10
N PRO A 185 4.05 9.09 -6.88
CA PRO A 185 3.66 7.78 -6.32
C PRO A 185 4.83 6.98 -5.74
N LEU A 186 6.04 7.19 -6.29
CA LEU A 186 7.26 6.47 -5.89
C LEU A 186 8.31 7.46 -5.38
N GLY A 187 9.04 7.05 -4.35
CA GLY A 187 10.30 7.67 -3.95
C GLY A 187 11.43 7.31 -4.91
N ASP A 188 12.63 7.73 -4.54
CA ASP A 188 13.84 7.40 -5.28
C ASP A 188 14.10 5.88 -5.25
N LEU A 189 14.29 5.30 -6.43
CA LEU A 189 14.64 3.89 -6.62
C LEU A 189 16.16 3.68 -6.77
N GLY A 190 16.95 4.76 -6.73
CA GLY A 190 18.40 4.71 -6.78
C GLY A 190 18.99 4.50 -8.17
N PHE A 191 18.19 4.58 -9.25
CA PHE A 191 18.69 4.47 -10.62
C PHE A 191 19.55 5.69 -10.97
N THR A 192 20.70 5.46 -11.57
CA THR A 192 21.63 6.50 -12.01
C THR A 192 21.76 6.58 -13.54
N ALA A 193 21.29 5.57 -14.25
CA ALA A 193 21.30 5.49 -15.71
C ALA A 193 19.98 4.94 -16.24
N MET A 194 19.63 5.30 -17.48
CA MET A 194 18.36 4.90 -18.10
C MET A 194 18.28 3.40 -18.43
N ASP A 195 19.38 2.71 -18.56
CA ASP A 195 19.47 1.27 -18.78
C ASP A 195 19.26 0.44 -17.49
N GLU A 196 19.34 1.09 -16.32
CA GLU A 196 19.02 0.48 -15.03
C GLU A 196 17.53 0.50 -14.70
N VAL A 197 16.73 1.36 -15.36
CA VAL A 197 15.31 1.53 -15.02
C VAL A 197 14.51 0.27 -15.28
N MET A 198 13.59 -0.02 -14.38
CA MET A 198 12.67 -1.14 -14.51
C MET A 198 11.72 -0.94 -15.69
N ALA A 199 12.01 -1.62 -16.81
CA ALA A 199 11.14 -1.62 -17.97
C ALA A 199 9.94 -2.53 -17.77
N LEU A 200 8.75 -2.01 -18.08
CA LEU A 200 7.50 -2.76 -17.96
C LEU A 200 7.03 -3.20 -19.34
N SER A 201 6.77 -4.49 -19.53
CA SER A 201 6.27 -5.07 -20.77
C SER A 201 4.94 -5.78 -20.54
N GLY A 202 4.05 -5.74 -21.53
CA GLY A 202 2.75 -6.44 -21.45
C GLY A 202 1.72 -5.73 -20.55
N LEU A 203 1.76 -4.40 -20.52
CA LEU A 203 0.84 -3.56 -19.77
C LEU A 203 -0.61 -3.77 -20.22
N ASN A 204 -1.48 -4.12 -19.26
CA ASN A 204 -2.92 -4.18 -19.51
C ASN A 204 -3.56 -2.85 -19.08
N ALA A 205 -4.41 -2.30 -19.97
CA ALA A 205 -5.10 -1.03 -19.74
C ALA A 205 -6.61 -1.21 -19.86
N GLN A 206 -7.38 -0.67 -18.90
CA GLN A 206 -8.84 -0.66 -18.94
C GLN A 206 -9.41 0.63 -18.34
N ARG A 207 -10.63 1.00 -18.76
CA ARG A 207 -11.32 2.17 -18.21
C ARG A 207 -12.11 1.81 -16.95
N LEU A 208 -12.02 2.70 -15.97
CA LEU A 208 -12.86 2.69 -14.75
C LEU A 208 -13.63 4.03 -14.67
N GLY A 209 -14.71 4.12 -15.42
CA GLY A 209 -15.42 5.41 -15.62
C GLY A 209 -14.57 6.39 -16.42
N SER A 210 -14.23 7.55 -15.83
CA SER A 210 -13.33 8.54 -16.44
C SER A 210 -11.85 8.16 -16.32
N ASP A 211 -11.50 7.30 -15.36
CA ASP A 211 -10.11 6.98 -15.05
C ASP A 211 -9.60 5.82 -15.90
N LEU A 212 -8.28 5.72 -16.02
CA LEU A 212 -7.58 4.61 -16.68
C LEU A 212 -6.89 3.77 -15.62
N LEU A 213 -7.18 2.46 -15.57
CA LEU A 213 -6.43 1.49 -14.78
C LEU A 213 -5.38 0.84 -15.65
N LEU A 214 -4.13 0.88 -15.22
CA LEU A 214 -3.01 0.15 -15.78
C LEU A 214 -2.61 -0.97 -14.81
N GLN A 215 -2.48 -2.19 -15.31
CA GLN A 215 -2.04 -3.34 -14.52
C GLN A 215 -0.86 -4.02 -15.20
N GLN A 216 0.14 -4.37 -14.40
CA GLN A 216 1.36 -5.02 -14.86
C GLN A 216 1.86 -6.02 -13.83
N ARG A 217 2.30 -7.19 -14.30
CA ARG A 217 3.11 -8.09 -13.48
C ARG A 217 4.57 -7.77 -13.66
N LEU A 218 5.32 -7.87 -12.58
CA LEU A 218 6.76 -7.66 -12.56
C LEU A 218 7.56 -8.97 -12.70
N ILE A 219 6.87 -10.11 -12.55
CA ILE A 219 7.41 -11.48 -12.66
C ILE A 219 6.50 -12.38 -13.48
#